data_cfa62bfb58cd31cfdd6d1e96cb98b81b
#
_entry.id   cfa62bfb58cd31cfdd6d1e96cb98b81b
#
_cell.length_a   1.000
_cell.length_b   1.000
_cell.length_c   1.000
_cell.angle_alpha   90.00
_cell.angle_beta   90.00
_cell.angle_gamma   90.00
#
_symmetry.space_group_name_H-M   'P 1'
#
loop_
_entity.id
_entity.type
_entity.pdbx_description
1 polymer ?
#
loop_
_entity_poly.entity_id
_entity_poly.type
_entity_poly.pdbx_seq_one_letter_code
_entity_poly.pdbx_strand_id
1 'polypeptide(L)'
;MKTDLLKSLLVNMALLMIVFHAYSQDLVGTRIDVQGTRFSDQMWLFSVASCTNNFDNGWDGFKMFGTSLAPQLFALEPDGDYQVASIPDFNDTYLGFSAGIDSVYTFTFTHQNLAKDYQQLYLIDSVANKTVNIYQSGTTYTFTASATTSPVKRFKIVTSNPADLDSIPTPTSYVTTGLNQPNSGDKNIKIYYSDKDIYIENASAQKGKMILFSSETGKVLKTVDFNSDGRSIINTDAPRGVYVVNCVTQSNNVSTKIIVK
;
A
#
# COMPACT_ATOMS: atom_id res chain seq x y z
N MET A 1 -17.75 -41.93 34.77
CA MET A 1 -18.37 -41.51 33.49
C MET A 1 -18.40 -39.99 33.25
N LYS A 2 -18.95 -39.15 34.15
CA LYS A 2 -18.93 -37.67 33.95
C LYS A 2 -17.51 -37.06 34.01
N THR A 3 -16.65 -37.56 34.86
CA THR A 3 -15.25 -37.10 35.01
C THR A 3 -14.36 -37.44 33.83
N ASP A 4 -14.62 -38.57 33.18
CA ASP A 4 -13.83 -39.04 32.04
C ASP A 4 -14.22 -38.28 30.76
N LEU A 5 -15.49 -37.93 30.61
CA LEU A 5 -15.97 -37.07 29.52
C LEU A 5 -15.39 -35.65 29.59
N LEU A 6 -15.33 -35.11 30.82
CA LEU A 6 -14.73 -33.76 31.03
C LEU A 6 -13.23 -33.75 30.76
N LYS A 7 -12.50 -34.79 31.18
CA LYS A 7 -11.07 -34.94 30.86
C LYS A 7 -10.83 -35.05 29.34
N SER A 8 -11.63 -35.87 28.65
CA SER A 8 -11.54 -36.00 27.19
C SER A 8 -11.84 -34.69 26.46
N LEU A 9 -12.84 -33.92 26.93
CA LEU A 9 -13.16 -32.60 26.36
C LEU A 9 -12.03 -31.59 26.56
N LEU A 10 -11.43 -31.57 27.77
CA LEU A 10 -10.30 -30.68 28.07
C LEU A 10 -9.03 -31.02 27.24
N VAL A 11 -8.73 -32.31 27.04
CA VAL A 11 -7.61 -32.76 26.21
C VAL A 11 -7.83 -32.39 24.75
N ASN A 12 -9.03 -32.58 24.21
CA ASN A 12 -9.37 -32.22 22.84
C ASN A 12 -9.31 -30.68 22.62
N MET A 13 -9.78 -29.91 23.62
CA MET A 13 -9.72 -28.45 23.57
C MET A 13 -8.26 -27.94 23.64
N ALA A 14 -7.40 -28.54 24.47
CA ALA A 14 -5.99 -28.23 24.53
C ALA A 14 -5.26 -28.61 23.22
N LEU A 15 -5.61 -29.76 22.64
CA LEU A 15 -5.07 -30.20 21.35
C LEU A 15 -5.45 -29.23 20.22
N LEU A 16 -6.70 -28.74 20.20
CA LEU A 16 -7.21 -27.77 19.26
C LEU A 16 -6.45 -26.44 19.39
N MET A 17 -6.20 -25.96 20.62
CA MET A 17 -5.41 -24.75 20.85
C MET A 17 -3.95 -24.87 20.37
N ILE A 18 -3.34 -26.04 20.53
CA ILE A 18 -1.96 -26.30 20.05
C ILE A 18 -1.92 -26.23 18.52
N VAL A 19 -2.92 -26.77 17.83
CA VAL A 19 -2.97 -26.72 16.36
C VAL A 19 -3.11 -25.27 15.86
N PHE A 20 -3.95 -24.45 16.49
CA PHE A 20 -4.07 -23.03 16.10
C PHE A 20 -2.80 -22.22 16.35
N HIS A 21 -2.01 -22.54 17.37
CA HIS A 21 -0.72 -21.87 17.61
C HIS A 21 0.37 -22.30 16.61
N ALA A 22 0.31 -23.52 16.11
CA ALA A 22 1.32 -24.03 15.17
C ALA A 22 1.27 -23.33 13.79
N TYR A 23 0.10 -22.95 13.31
CA TYR A 23 -0.04 -22.26 12.02
C TYR A 23 0.42 -20.78 12.05
N SER A 24 0.38 -20.14 13.20
CA SER A 24 0.79 -18.74 13.36
C SER A 24 2.32 -18.54 13.47
N GLN A 25 3.08 -19.61 13.75
CA GLN A 25 4.52 -19.51 14.01
C GLN A 25 5.42 -19.63 12.77
N ASP A 26 4.85 -20.00 11.61
CA ASP A 26 5.64 -20.31 10.41
C ASP A 26 5.74 -19.17 9.40
N LEU A 27 4.98 -18.10 9.58
CA LEU A 27 4.96 -16.98 8.64
C LEU A 27 6.24 -16.13 8.76
N VAL A 28 6.93 -15.97 7.65
CA VAL A 28 8.09 -15.08 7.56
C VAL A 28 7.63 -13.68 7.21
N GLY A 29 8.00 -12.71 8.03
CA GLY A 29 7.52 -11.35 7.84
C GLY A 29 8.43 -10.28 8.40
N THR A 30 8.22 -9.07 7.94
CA THR A 30 8.84 -7.87 8.48
C THR A 30 7.82 -6.74 8.60
N ARG A 31 7.76 -6.13 9.78
CA ARG A 31 7.08 -4.86 9.98
C ARG A 31 8.09 -3.74 9.87
N ILE A 32 7.73 -2.72 9.15
CA ILE A 32 8.51 -1.49 9.02
C ILE A 32 7.69 -0.36 9.59
N ASP A 33 8.13 0.18 10.70
CA ASP A 33 7.56 1.37 11.32
C ASP A 33 8.33 2.61 10.83
N VAL A 34 7.65 3.68 10.47
CA VAL A 34 8.24 4.99 10.23
C VAL A 34 7.79 5.97 11.31
N GLN A 35 8.73 6.59 12.00
CA GLN A 35 8.48 7.58 13.02
C GLN A 35 9.09 8.92 12.61
N GLY A 36 8.25 9.94 12.49
CA GLY A 36 8.65 11.34 12.47
C GLY A 36 8.62 11.94 13.89
N THR A 37 8.75 13.26 14.01
CA THR A 37 8.69 13.94 15.31
C THR A 37 7.28 13.91 15.90
N ARG A 38 6.24 13.99 15.08
CA ARG A 38 4.84 14.13 15.51
C ARG A 38 3.96 12.99 15.07
N PHE A 39 4.26 12.39 13.95
CA PHE A 39 3.43 11.38 13.32
C PHE A 39 4.23 10.13 12.96
N SER A 40 3.53 9.02 12.86
CA SER A 40 4.09 7.73 12.47
C SER A 40 3.19 7.02 11.49
N ASP A 41 3.74 6.02 10.81
CA ASP A 41 3.02 5.06 9.99
C ASP A 41 3.74 3.71 10.04
N GLN A 42 3.13 2.66 9.53
CA GLN A 42 3.72 1.32 9.50
C GLN A 42 3.21 0.53 8.31
N MET A 43 3.99 -0.45 7.91
CA MET A 43 3.59 -1.45 6.91
C MET A 43 4.10 -2.84 7.26
N TRP A 44 3.54 -3.85 6.61
CA TRP A 44 3.95 -5.24 6.75
C TRP A 44 4.28 -5.85 5.40
N LEU A 45 5.38 -6.61 5.37
CA LEU A 45 5.71 -7.51 4.27
C LEU A 45 5.71 -8.94 4.81
N PHE A 46 5.08 -9.87 4.10
CA PHE A 46 5.14 -11.30 4.36
C PHE A 46 5.70 -12.03 3.14
N SER A 47 6.61 -12.98 3.39
CA SER A 47 7.12 -13.90 2.36
C SER A 47 6.22 -15.12 2.33
N VAL A 48 5.45 -15.27 1.26
CA VAL A 48 4.47 -16.35 1.08
C VAL A 48 4.58 -16.89 -0.33
N ALA A 49 5.19 -18.06 -0.47
CA ALA A 49 5.52 -18.64 -1.78
C ALA A 49 4.30 -18.88 -2.70
N SER A 50 3.09 -18.96 -2.15
CA SER A 50 1.86 -19.12 -2.92
C SER A 50 1.19 -17.81 -3.34
N CYS A 51 1.68 -16.67 -2.83
CA CYS A 51 1.20 -15.35 -3.23
C CYS A 51 1.92 -14.85 -4.49
N THR A 52 1.47 -13.74 -5.02
CA THR A 52 2.01 -13.08 -6.21
C THR A 52 2.48 -11.66 -5.84
N ASN A 53 2.98 -10.90 -6.81
CA ASN A 53 3.23 -9.46 -6.63
C ASN A 53 2.00 -8.60 -7.03
N ASN A 54 0.83 -9.22 -7.16
CA ASN A 54 -0.44 -8.55 -7.34
C ASN A 54 -1.35 -8.88 -6.16
N PHE A 55 -2.51 -8.26 -6.09
CA PHE A 55 -3.45 -8.44 -4.99
C PHE A 55 -3.88 -9.90 -4.79
N ASP A 56 -3.51 -10.47 -3.67
CA ASP A 56 -3.92 -11.80 -3.23
C ASP A 56 -4.99 -11.69 -2.12
N ASN A 57 -6.22 -12.03 -2.47
CA ASN A 57 -7.36 -11.92 -1.55
C ASN A 57 -7.16 -12.76 -0.28
N GLY A 58 -7.36 -12.14 0.86
CA GLY A 58 -7.16 -12.75 2.17
C GLY A 58 -5.73 -12.68 2.71
N TRP A 59 -4.77 -12.19 1.91
CA TRP A 59 -3.38 -11.99 2.28
C TRP A 59 -2.97 -10.51 2.30
N ASP A 60 -3.46 -9.73 1.33
CA ASP A 60 -3.04 -8.35 1.14
C ASP A 60 -4.04 -7.34 1.67
N GLY A 61 -3.53 -6.17 2.02
CA GLY A 61 -4.32 -5.03 2.43
C GLY A 61 -3.84 -3.75 1.76
N PHE A 62 -4.71 -3.10 1.00
CA PHE A 62 -4.40 -1.83 0.36
C PHE A 62 -4.02 -0.76 1.38
N LYS A 63 -3.13 0.13 0.98
CA LYS A 63 -2.76 1.31 1.76
C LYS A 63 -3.96 2.22 1.95
N MET A 64 -4.31 2.45 3.19
CA MET A 64 -5.25 3.51 3.57
C MET A 64 -4.45 4.77 3.88
N PHE A 65 -4.43 5.70 2.92
CA PHE A 65 -3.72 6.97 3.10
C PHE A 65 -4.39 7.81 4.18
N GLY A 66 -3.59 8.23 5.15
CA GLY A 66 -4.02 9.10 6.24
C GLY A 66 -3.99 10.59 5.88
N THR A 67 -3.80 11.43 6.89
CA THR A 67 -3.61 12.87 6.69
C THR A 67 -2.30 13.17 5.97
N SER A 68 -2.28 14.17 5.12
CA SER A 68 -1.06 14.65 4.43
C SER A 68 0.02 15.20 5.39
N LEU A 69 -0.32 15.37 6.68
CA LEU A 69 0.62 15.80 7.71
C LEU A 69 1.50 14.65 8.21
N ALA A 70 1.03 13.40 8.10
CA ALA A 70 1.73 12.22 8.56
C ALA A 70 2.59 11.60 7.43
N PRO A 71 3.71 10.95 7.76
CA PRO A 71 4.41 10.13 6.78
C PRO A 71 3.48 9.01 6.28
N GLN A 72 3.67 8.60 5.04
CA GLN A 72 2.98 7.44 4.47
C GLN A 72 4.03 6.45 3.99
N LEU A 73 3.90 5.20 4.43
CA LEU A 73 4.81 4.12 4.07
C LEU A 73 3.99 2.90 3.60
N PHE A 74 4.39 2.28 2.49
CA PHE A 74 3.67 1.17 1.88
C PHE A 74 4.57 0.40 0.90
N ALA A 75 4.20 -0.83 0.56
CA ALA A 75 4.82 -1.56 -0.54
C ALA A 75 4.25 -1.09 -1.88
N LEU A 76 5.12 -1.04 -2.87
CA LEU A 76 4.80 -0.69 -4.25
C LEU A 76 4.74 -1.96 -5.08
N GLU A 77 3.54 -2.39 -5.39
CA GLU A 77 3.32 -3.55 -6.24
C GLU A 77 2.75 -3.15 -7.60
N PRO A 78 2.79 -4.01 -8.64
CA PRO A 78 2.38 -3.64 -9.99
C PRO A 78 0.95 -3.12 -10.11
N ASP A 79 0.06 -3.57 -9.25
CA ASP A 79 -1.38 -3.27 -9.29
C ASP A 79 -1.88 -2.42 -8.12
N GLY A 80 -1.00 -1.99 -7.20
CA GLY A 80 -1.42 -1.13 -6.10
C GLY A 80 -0.36 -0.83 -5.04
N ASP A 81 -0.79 0.00 -4.11
CA ASP A 81 -0.04 0.37 -2.91
C ASP A 81 -0.58 -0.42 -1.72
N TYR A 82 0.29 -1.11 -0.99
CA TYR A 82 -0.13 -2.04 0.05
C TYR A 82 0.38 -1.65 1.43
N GLN A 83 -0.54 -1.59 2.41
CA GLN A 83 -0.22 -1.50 3.84
C GLN A 83 0.29 -2.85 4.36
N VAL A 84 -0.26 -3.93 3.83
CA VAL A 84 0.15 -5.31 4.06
C VAL A 84 0.34 -5.94 2.69
N ALA A 85 1.56 -6.34 2.37
CA ALA A 85 1.89 -7.04 1.13
C ALA A 85 2.43 -8.43 1.44
N SER A 86 1.83 -9.44 0.83
CA SER A 86 2.25 -10.84 0.91
C SER A 86 2.79 -11.25 -0.44
N ILE A 87 4.09 -11.34 -0.56
CA ILE A 87 4.83 -11.50 -1.81
C ILE A 87 5.66 -12.79 -1.79
N PRO A 88 6.01 -13.37 -2.94
CA PRO A 88 6.79 -14.60 -2.98
C PRO A 88 8.19 -14.47 -2.38
N ASP A 89 8.82 -13.30 -2.52
CA ASP A 89 10.17 -13.02 -2.08
C ASP A 89 10.32 -11.52 -1.76
N PHE A 90 11.10 -11.18 -0.72
CA PHE A 90 11.40 -9.78 -0.37
C PHE A 90 12.38 -9.11 -1.32
N ASN A 91 13.09 -9.87 -2.14
CA ASN A 91 14.06 -9.29 -3.05
C ASN A 91 13.40 -8.38 -4.07
N ASP A 92 14.04 -7.23 -4.32
CA ASP A 92 13.57 -6.21 -5.26
C ASP A 92 12.25 -5.49 -4.87
N THR A 93 11.81 -5.63 -3.62
CA THR A 93 10.60 -4.93 -3.15
C THR A 93 10.86 -3.43 -2.97
N TYR A 94 10.08 -2.63 -3.66
CA TYR A 94 10.12 -1.18 -3.51
C TYR A 94 9.14 -0.70 -2.46
N LEU A 95 9.58 0.31 -1.68
CA LEU A 95 8.73 1.00 -0.72
C LEU A 95 8.39 2.38 -1.22
N GLY A 96 7.10 2.71 -1.20
CA GLY A 96 6.58 4.05 -1.38
C GLY A 96 6.64 4.83 -0.08
N PHE A 97 7.13 6.07 -0.15
CA PHE A 97 7.23 6.95 0.99
C PHE A 97 6.83 8.38 0.64
N SER A 98 5.98 8.99 1.47
CA SER A 98 5.77 10.43 1.48
C SER A 98 6.02 11.00 2.87
N ALA A 99 6.65 12.17 2.92
CA ALA A 99 7.27 12.67 4.14
C ALA A 99 6.28 13.37 5.11
N GLY A 100 5.09 13.78 4.69
CA GLY A 100 4.26 14.62 5.55
C GLY A 100 4.96 15.96 5.88
N ILE A 101 4.84 16.42 7.13
CA ILE A 101 5.35 17.74 7.55
C ILE A 101 6.65 17.72 8.35
N ASP A 102 7.10 16.56 8.80
CA ASP A 102 8.38 16.44 9.49
C ASP A 102 9.54 16.43 8.48
N SER A 103 10.76 16.58 8.92
CA SER A 103 11.97 16.58 8.09
C SER A 103 12.93 15.45 8.41
N VAL A 104 12.78 14.82 9.56
CA VAL A 104 13.61 13.70 10.01
C VAL A 104 12.69 12.53 10.34
N TYR A 105 13.05 11.36 9.83
CA TYR A 105 12.29 10.13 10.00
C TYR A 105 13.23 8.99 10.40
N THR A 106 12.70 8.07 11.19
CA THR A 106 13.40 6.84 11.54
C THR A 106 12.55 5.64 11.17
N PHE A 107 13.09 4.75 10.34
CA PHE A 107 12.55 3.42 10.17
C PHE A 107 13.01 2.51 11.29
N THR A 108 12.12 1.63 11.76
CA THR A 108 12.44 0.53 12.67
C THR A 108 11.95 -0.77 12.02
N PHE A 109 12.83 -1.75 11.92
CA PHE A 109 12.54 -3.05 11.31
C PHE A 109 12.32 -4.09 12.38
N THR A 110 11.17 -4.74 12.38
CA THR A 110 10.84 -5.84 13.31
C THR A 110 10.51 -7.09 12.50
N HIS A 111 11.29 -8.15 12.70
CA HIS A 111 11.18 -9.37 11.91
C HIS A 111 10.53 -10.50 12.70
N GLN A 112 9.82 -11.36 11.96
CA GLN A 112 9.28 -12.63 12.42
C GLN A 112 9.83 -13.74 11.53
N ASN A 113 10.48 -14.73 12.13
CA ASN A 113 11.02 -15.93 11.45
C ASN A 113 11.93 -15.66 10.23
N LEU A 114 12.55 -14.49 10.14
CA LEU A 114 13.30 -14.07 8.95
C LEU A 114 14.40 -15.08 8.55
N ALA A 115 15.08 -15.66 9.54
CA ALA A 115 16.16 -16.62 9.32
C ALA A 115 15.70 -17.94 8.68
N LYS A 116 14.40 -18.19 8.56
CA LYS A 116 13.85 -19.38 7.90
C LYS A 116 14.09 -19.34 6.38
N ASP A 117 13.90 -18.17 5.76
CA ASP A 117 13.96 -18.00 4.31
C ASP A 117 15.13 -17.12 3.87
N TYR A 118 15.65 -16.25 4.75
CA TYR A 118 16.66 -15.26 4.42
C TYR A 118 17.86 -15.34 5.37
N GLN A 119 19.06 -15.14 4.82
CA GLN A 119 20.30 -15.00 5.57
C GLN A 119 20.81 -13.56 5.63
N GLN A 120 20.30 -12.71 4.76
CA GLN A 120 20.65 -11.30 4.62
C GLN A 120 19.41 -10.50 4.24
N LEU A 121 19.34 -9.26 4.69
CA LEU A 121 18.31 -8.30 4.29
C LEU A 121 18.88 -6.90 4.34
N TYR A 122 18.75 -6.15 3.27
CA TYR A 122 19.27 -4.80 3.17
C TYR A 122 18.20 -3.83 2.70
N LEU A 123 18.27 -2.60 3.22
CA LEU A 123 17.56 -1.45 2.69
C LEU A 123 18.52 -0.60 1.86
N ILE A 124 18.13 -0.29 0.63
CA ILE A 124 18.80 0.69 -0.21
C ILE A 124 18.00 2.00 -0.14
N ASP A 125 18.65 3.10 0.28
CA ASP A 125 18.13 4.46 0.14
C ASP A 125 18.82 5.13 -1.05
N SER A 126 18.09 5.23 -2.17
CA SER A 126 18.62 5.77 -3.41
C SER A 126 18.87 7.30 -3.37
N VAL A 127 18.19 8.03 -2.47
CA VAL A 127 18.41 9.48 -2.29
C VAL A 127 19.70 9.75 -1.51
N ALA A 128 19.89 8.99 -0.42
CA ALA A 128 21.08 9.15 0.42
C ALA A 128 22.29 8.37 -0.12
N ASN A 129 22.11 7.56 -1.17
CA ASN A 129 23.10 6.62 -1.70
C ASN A 129 23.67 5.73 -0.60
N LYS A 130 22.79 5.14 0.20
CA LYS A 130 23.14 4.32 1.35
C LYS A 130 22.51 2.93 1.25
N THR A 131 23.29 1.95 1.68
CA THR A 131 22.83 0.59 1.95
C THR A 131 22.94 0.32 3.43
N VAL A 132 21.88 -0.23 4.01
CA VAL A 132 21.79 -0.54 5.44
C VAL A 132 21.45 -2.01 5.60
N ASN A 133 22.25 -2.75 6.35
CA ASN A 133 21.89 -4.11 6.74
C ASN A 133 20.76 -4.03 7.78
N ILE A 134 19.60 -4.55 7.42
CA ILE A 134 18.40 -4.54 8.25
C ILE A 134 18.01 -5.94 8.75
N TYR A 135 18.88 -6.93 8.61
CA TYR A 135 18.62 -8.33 8.96
C TYR A 135 18.32 -8.55 10.45
N GLN A 136 18.91 -7.75 11.33
CA GLN A 136 18.66 -7.86 12.76
C GLN A 136 17.38 -7.14 13.14
N SER A 137 16.45 -7.84 13.80
CA SER A 137 15.22 -7.24 14.32
C SER A 137 15.56 -6.12 15.33
N GLY A 138 14.86 -5.00 15.24
CA GLY A 138 15.13 -3.79 16.00
C GLY A 138 16.15 -2.83 15.34
N THR A 139 16.71 -3.19 14.17
CA THR A 139 17.55 -2.25 13.40
C THR A 139 16.78 -0.99 13.08
N THR A 140 17.45 0.16 13.19
CA THR A 140 16.88 1.47 12.85
C THR A 140 17.67 2.14 11.73
N TYR A 141 16.97 2.93 10.93
CA TYR A 141 17.59 3.79 9.91
C TYR A 141 16.97 5.18 9.96
N THR A 142 17.79 6.19 10.25
CA THR A 142 17.34 7.60 10.29
C THR A 142 17.76 8.33 9.02
N PHE A 143 16.83 9.06 8.44
CA PHE A 143 17.03 9.81 7.20
C PHE A 143 16.26 11.14 7.22
N THR A 144 16.65 12.04 6.32
CA THR A 144 15.94 13.30 6.09
C THR A 144 15.10 13.22 4.82
N ALA A 145 13.96 13.90 4.82
CA ALA A 145 13.14 14.11 3.63
C ALA A 145 12.47 15.49 3.70
N SER A 146 12.35 16.13 2.55
CA SER A 146 11.57 17.37 2.44
C SER A 146 10.08 17.04 2.54
N ALA A 147 9.32 17.94 3.15
CA ALA A 147 7.86 17.82 3.21
C ALA A 147 7.30 17.67 1.79
N THR A 148 6.58 16.58 1.57
CA THR A 148 5.91 16.29 0.29
C THR A 148 4.70 15.41 0.53
N THR A 149 3.66 15.67 -0.20
CA THR A 149 2.46 14.83 -0.24
C THR A 149 2.51 13.81 -1.37
N SER A 150 3.48 13.94 -2.30
CA SER A 150 3.66 13.00 -3.39
C SER A 150 4.62 11.89 -2.97
N PRO A 151 4.21 10.63 -3.03
CA PRO A 151 5.08 9.51 -2.75
C PRO A 151 6.25 9.44 -3.72
N VAL A 152 7.38 8.96 -3.23
CA VAL A 152 8.58 8.72 -4.02
C VAL A 152 9.03 7.27 -3.88
N LYS A 153 9.53 6.71 -4.97
CA LYS A 153 10.18 5.40 -5.00
C LYS A 153 11.63 5.55 -4.55
N ARG A 154 11.81 5.71 -3.24
CA ARG A 154 13.12 6.01 -2.65
C ARG A 154 13.82 4.78 -2.10
N PHE A 155 13.06 3.87 -1.51
CA PHE A 155 13.61 2.75 -0.78
C PHE A 155 13.38 1.44 -1.51
N LYS A 156 14.34 0.53 -1.37
CA LYS A 156 14.27 -0.82 -1.93
C LYS A 156 14.80 -1.83 -0.93
N ILE A 157 14.10 -2.94 -0.78
CA ILE A 157 14.55 -4.08 0.00
C ILE A 157 15.22 -5.08 -0.95
N VAL A 158 16.36 -5.62 -0.56
CA VAL A 158 17.08 -6.67 -1.29
C VAL A 158 17.59 -7.74 -0.31
N THR A 159 17.66 -8.97 -0.78
CA THR A 159 18.05 -10.15 0.02
C THR A 159 19.49 -10.63 -0.24
N SER A 160 20.22 -9.94 -1.11
CA SER A 160 21.64 -10.16 -1.39
C SER A 160 22.47 -8.93 -1.04
N ASN A 161 23.79 -9.11 -0.90
CA ASN A 161 24.69 -8.00 -0.60
C ASN A 161 24.67 -6.97 -1.75
N PRO A 162 24.33 -5.72 -1.48
CA PRO A 162 24.28 -4.68 -2.51
C PRO A 162 25.62 -4.36 -3.19
N ALA A 163 26.74 -4.77 -2.63
CA ALA A 163 28.04 -4.64 -3.28
C ALA A 163 28.09 -5.38 -4.64
N ASP A 164 27.19 -6.35 -4.83
CA ASP A 164 27.04 -7.13 -6.05
C ASP A 164 25.97 -6.53 -7.01
N LEU A 165 25.32 -5.42 -6.62
CA LEU A 165 24.30 -4.78 -7.43
C LEU A 165 24.92 -3.73 -8.37
N ASP A 166 24.70 -3.87 -9.66
CA ASP A 166 25.25 -2.99 -10.71
C ASP A 166 24.76 -1.53 -10.62
N SER A 167 23.68 -1.26 -9.91
CA SER A 167 23.15 0.10 -9.72
C SER A 167 22.19 0.24 -8.55
N ILE A 168 22.27 1.35 -7.84
CA ILE A 168 21.24 1.81 -6.91
C ILE A 168 20.14 2.50 -7.73
N PRO A 169 18.85 2.13 -7.51
CA PRO A 169 17.76 2.76 -8.26
C PRO A 169 17.71 4.27 -8.04
N THR A 170 17.55 5.02 -9.10
CA THR A 170 17.33 6.47 -9.01
C THR A 170 15.92 6.72 -8.45
N PRO A 171 15.76 7.69 -7.52
CA PRO A 171 14.43 8.05 -7.02
C PRO A 171 13.57 8.56 -8.16
N THR A 172 12.39 7.99 -8.33
CA THR A 172 11.42 8.45 -9.31
C THR A 172 10.10 8.78 -8.60
N SER A 173 9.51 9.89 -8.97
CA SER A 173 8.12 10.15 -8.64
C SER A 173 7.25 9.13 -9.38
N TYR A 174 6.26 8.61 -8.74
CA TYR A 174 5.30 7.71 -9.36
C TYR A 174 3.89 8.05 -8.89
N VAL A 175 2.94 7.66 -9.69
CA VAL A 175 1.53 7.81 -9.35
C VAL A 175 1.12 6.54 -8.61
N THR A 176 0.65 6.68 -7.39
CA THR A 176 0.11 5.57 -6.61
C THR A 176 -1.16 5.06 -7.30
N THR A 177 -1.30 3.76 -7.44
CA THR A 177 -2.52 3.14 -7.96
C THR A 177 -3.56 2.89 -6.89
N GLY A 178 -3.19 3.02 -5.62
CA GLY A 178 -4.12 3.04 -4.49
C GLY A 178 -5.04 4.27 -4.52
N LEU A 179 -6.01 4.30 -3.62
CA LEU A 179 -6.95 5.43 -3.48
C LEU A 179 -6.19 6.73 -3.16
N ASN A 180 -5.64 7.37 -4.19
CA ASN A 180 -5.03 8.67 -4.05
C ASN A 180 -6.04 9.64 -3.46
N GLN A 181 -5.61 10.39 -2.46
CA GLN A 181 -6.29 11.64 -2.14
C GLN A 181 -6.42 12.45 -3.43
N PRO A 182 -7.53 13.14 -3.67
CA PRO A 182 -7.71 13.91 -4.89
C PRO A 182 -6.48 14.79 -5.07
N ASN A 183 -5.71 14.48 -6.11
CA ASN A 183 -4.54 15.24 -6.45
C ASN A 183 -5.03 16.64 -6.86
N SER A 184 -4.96 17.59 -5.94
CA SER A 184 -5.29 18.99 -6.20
C SER A 184 -4.35 19.64 -7.23
N GLY A 185 -3.50 18.82 -7.88
CA GLY A 185 -2.43 19.27 -8.77
C GLY A 185 -2.74 19.24 -10.26
N ASP A 186 -3.66 18.42 -10.72
CA ASP A 186 -4.01 18.42 -12.15
C ASP A 186 -5.23 19.30 -12.41
N LYS A 187 -4.97 20.55 -12.81
CA LYS A 187 -6.01 21.54 -13.16
C LYS A 187 -6.84 21.14 -14.40
N ASN A 188 -6.48 20.05 -15.07
CA ASN A 188 -7.05 19.69 -16.37
C ASN A 188 -8.25 18.72 -16.26
N ILE A 189 -8.41 18.00 -15.16
CA ILE A 189 -9.54 17.11 -14.93
C ILE A 189 -10.16 17.45 -13.57
N LYS A 190 -11.43 17.85 -13.58
CA LYS A 190 -12.22 18.06 -12.35
C LYS A 190 -13.36 17.07 -12.30
N ILE A 191 -13.56 16.45 -11.15
CA ILE A 191 -14.60 15.47 -10.90
C ILE A 191 -15.45 15.98 -9.75
N TYR A 192 -16.74 16.01 -9.92
CA TYR A 192 -17.71 16.30 -8.85
C TYR A 192 -19.01 15.54 -9.03
N TYR A 193 -19.78 15.40 -7.97
CA TYR A 193 -21.05 14.69 -7.94
C TYR A 193 -22.17 15.66 -7.53
N SER A 194 -23.24 15.70 -8.31
CA SER A 194 -24.45 16.44 -8.02
C SER A 194 -25.66 15.76 -8.68
N ASP A 195 -26.79 15.77 -8.00
CA ASP A 195 -28.08 15.32 -8.54
C ASP A 195 -28.07 13.93 -9.19
N LYS A 196 -27.38 12.97 -8.56
CA LYS A 196 -27.17 11.59 -9.00
C LYS A 196 -26.23 11.43 -10.21
N ASP A 197 -25.63 12.52 -10.66
CA ASP A 197 -24.69 12.49 -11.79
C ASP A 197 -23.26 12.76 -11.36
N ILE A 198 -22.32 12.08 -11.99
CA ILE A 198 -20.90 12.33 -11.91
C ILE A 198 -20.53 13.22 -13.09
N TYR A 199 -19.96 14.36 -12.78
CA TYR A 199 -19.48 15.35 -13.74
C TYR A 199 -17.98 15.27 -13.86
N ILE A 200 -17.49 15.16 -15.09
CA ILE A 200 -16.07 15.18 -15.42
C ILE A 200 -15.83 16.34 -16.34
N GLU A 201 -15.17 17.39 -15.85
CA GLU A 201 -14.68 18.50 -16.67
C GLU A 201 -13.24 18.17 -17.06
N ASN A 202 -13.02 17.94 -18.36
CA ASN A 202 -11.73 17.50 -18.89
C ASN A 202 -11.17 18.56 -19.85
N ALA A 203 -10.11 19.24 -19.41
CA ALA A 203 -9.35 20.18 -20.23
C ALA A 203 -7.99 19.61 -20.69
N SER A 204 -7.77 18.30 -20.54
CA SER A 204 -6.50 17.65 -20.85
C SER A 204 -6.30 17.36 -22.34
N ALA A 205 -7.31 17.58 -23.17
CA ALA A 205 -7.34 17.21 -24.59
C ALA A 205 -7.09 15.70 -24.88
N GLN A 206 -7.32 14.85 -23.88
CA GLN A 206 -7.16 13.40 -23.97
C GLN A 206 -8.47 12.68 -23.65
N LYS A 207 -8.77 11.62 -24.40
CA LYS A 207 -9.83 10.70 -24.02
C LYS A 207 -9.41 9.92 -22.78
N GLY A 208 -10.38 9.55 -21.96
CA GLY A 208 -10.11 8.81 -20.73
C GLY A 208 -11.22 7.83 -20.40
N LYS A 209 -10.97 7.10 -19.32
CA LYS A 209 -11.90 6.13 -18.76
C LYS A 209 -12.20 6.51 -17.32
N MET A 210 -13.48 6.58 -16.98
CA MET A 210 -13.96 6.73 -15.61
C MET A 210 -14.30 5.37 -15.04
N ILE A 211 -13.85 5.11 -13.83
CA ILE A 211 -14.13 3.89 -13.08
C ILE A 211 -14.72 4.31 -11.73
N LEU A 212 -15.90 3.76 -11.41
CA LEU A 212 -16.59 3.98 -10.14
C LEU A 212 -16.45 2.75 -9.26
N PHE A 213 -15.90 2.93 -8.06
CA PHE A 213 -15.71 1.85 -7.08
C PHE A 213 -16.54 2.11 -5.82
N SER A 214 -17.02 1.04 -5.20
CA SER A 214 -17.47 1.08 -3.81
C SER A 214 -16.25 1.26 -2.89
N SER A 215 -16.25 2.27 -2.04
CA SER A 215 -15.16 2.47 -1.07
C SER A 215 -15.15 1.42 0.05
N GLU A 216 -16.25 0.71 0.24
CA GLU A 216 -16.41 -0.31 1.27
C GLU A 216 -15.91 -1.68 0.82
N THR A 217 -16.16 -2.01 -0.45
CA THR A 217 -15.89 -3.36 -0.97
C THR A 217 -14.80 -3.40 -2.03
N GLY A 218 -14.33 -2.24 -2.51
CA GLY A 218 -13.41 -2.13 -3.65
C GLY A 218 -14.03 -2.56 -4.99
N LYS A 219 -15.29 -3.00 -5.00
CA LYS A 219 -15.95 -3.51 -6.20
C LYS A 219 -16.15 -2.41 -7.22
N VAL A 220 -15.75 -2.65 -8.46
CA VAL A 220 -16.07 -1.81 -9.61
C VAL A 220 -17.56 -1.88 -9.88
N LEU A 221 -18.24 -0.74 -9.87
CA LEU A 221 -19.67 -0.62 -10.14
C LEU A 221 -19.93 -0.18 -11.57
N LYS A 222 -19.10 0.70 -12.10
CA LYS A 222 -19.28 1.26 -13.44
C LYS A 222 -17.95 1.65 -14.05
N THR A 223 -17.82 1.41 -15.36
CA THR A 223 -16.69 1.89 -16.16
C THR A 223 -17.27 2.55 -17.42
N VAL A 224 -16.86 3.78 -17.70
CA VAL A 224 -17.38 4.59 -18.83
C VAL A 224 -16.24 5.37 -19.46
N ASP A 225 -16.20 5.42 -20.76
CA ASP A 225 -15.27 6.30 -21.49
C ASP A 225 -15.77 7.74 -21.50
N PHE A 226 -14.89 8.70 -21.36
CA PHE A 226 -15.20 10.12 -21.48
C PHE A 226 -14.37 10.83 -22.55
N ASN A 227 -14.87 11.94 -23.05
CA ASN A 227 -14.30 12.63 -24.20
C ASN A 227 -13.03 13.41 -23.89
N SER A 228 -12.28 13.73 -24.93
CA SER A 228 -10.98 14.40 -24.87
C SER A 228 -11.06 15.87 -24.43
N ASP A 229 -12.22 16.50 -24.53
CA ASP A 229 -12.45 17.89 -24.13
C ASP A 229 -13.89 18.11 -23.69
N GLY A 230 -14.07 19.14 -22.87
CA GLY A 230 -15.39 19.53 -22.41
C GLY A 230 -15.87 18.77 -21.18
N ARG A 231 -17.17 18.62 -21.09
CA ARG A 231 -17.87 18.07 -19.93
C ARG A 231 -18.53 16.74 -20.27
N SER A 232 -18.23 15.72 -19.51
CA SER A 232 -18.95 14.44 -19.55
C SER A 232 -19.85 14.32 -18.32
N ILE A 233 -21.09 13.87 -18.52
CA ILE A 233 -22.07 13.65 -17.46
C ILE A 233 -22.40 12.17 -17.45
N ILE A 234 -22.21 11.53 -16.30
CA ILE A 234 -22.38 10.09 -16.15
C ILE A 234 -23.36 9.85 -15.00
N ASN A 235 -24.56 9.41 -15.37
CA ASN A 235 -25.56 9.04 -14.37
C ASN A 235 -25.08 7.83 -13.56
N THR A 236 -25.27 7.88 -12.24
CA THR A 236 -24.99 6.75 -11.35
C THR A 236 -26.26 6.34 -10.60
N ASP A 237 -26.64 5.06 -10.79
CA ASP A 237 -27.70 4.39 -10.03
C ASP A 237 -27.16 3.74 -8.76
N ALA A 238 -25.98 4.16 -8.29
CA ALA A 238 -25.36 3.60 -7.11
C ALA A 238 -26.23 3.84 -5.86
N PRO A 239 -26.38 2.85 -4.97
CA PRO A 239 -27.05 3.01 -3.69
C PRO A 239 -26.40 4.11 -2.84
N ARG A 240 -27.13 4.57 -1.80
CA ARG A 240 -26.54 5.49 -0.82
C ARG A 240 -25.26 4.92 -0.24
N GLY A 241 -24.21 5.71 -0.23
CA GLY A 241 -22.90 5.24 0.23
C GLY A 241 -21.75 6.14 -0.18
N VAL A 242 -20.56 5.68 0.13
CA VAL A 242 -19.31 6.34 -0.22
C VAL A 242 -18.66 5.60 -1.37
N TYR A 243 -18.25 6.34 -2.39
CA TYR A 243 -17.66 5.80 -3.60
C TYR A 243 -16.40 6.56 -3.99
N VAL A 244 -15.58 5.94 -4.81
CA VAL A 244 -14.43 6.58 -5.43
C VAL A 244 -14.62 6.58 -6.93
N VAL A 245 -14.45 7.73 -7.53
CA VAL A 245 -14.41 7.93 -8.97
C VAL A 245 -12.96 8.11 -9.38
N ASN A 246 -12.48 7.26 -10.25
CA ASN A 246 -11.14 7.37 -10.83
C ASN A 246 -11.27 7.67 -12.33
N CYS A 247 -10.64 8.74 -12.78
CA CYS A 247 -10.54 9.13 -14.18
C CYS A 247 -9.11 8.95 -14.67
N VAL A 248 -8.93 8.06 -15.64
CA VAL A 248 -7.63 7.71 -16.21
C VAL A 248 -7.57 8.17 -17.66
N THR A 249 -6.53 8.92 -18.02
CA THR A 249 -6.15 9.25 -19.39
C THR A 249 -4.75 8.69 -19.68
N GLN A 250 -4.23 8.94 -20.87
CA GLN A 250 -2.88 8.49 -21.24
C GLN A 250 -1.76 9.05 -20.34
N SER A 251 -1.94 10.27 -19.82
CA SER A 251 -0.93 10.97 -19.01
C SER A 251 -1.37 11.29 -17.58
N ASN A 252 -2.67 11.15 -17.26
CA ASN A 252 -3.23 11.62 -16.02
C ASN A 252 -4.11 10.54 -15.35
N ASN A 253 -4.02 10.48 -14.03
CA ASN A 253 -4.91 9.66 -13.20
C ASN A 253 -5.42 10.52 -12.03
N VAL A 254 -6.72 10.80 -12.00
CA VAL A 254 -7.35 11.67 -11.02
C VAL A 254 -8.47 10.92 -10.31
N SER A 255 -8.40 10.88 -8.99
CA SER A 255 -9.42 10.22 -8.16
C SER A 255 -10.13 11.20 -7.25
N THR A 256 -11.42 10.99 -7.07
CA THR A 256 -12.25 11.80 -6.17
C THR A 256 -13.21 10.92 -5.40
N LYS A 257 -13.31 11.15 -4.10
CA LYS A 257 -14.34 10.55 -3.25
C LYS A 257 -15.66 11.27 -3.42
N ILE A 258 -16.73 10.53 -3.67
CA ILE A 258 -18.10 11.06 -3.74
C ILE A 258 -18.99 10.42 -2.67
N ILE A 259 -20.04 11.14 -2.26
CA ILE A 259 -21.06 10.64 -1.34
C ILE A 259 -22.40 10.67 -2.06
N VAL A 260 -22.94 9.49 -2.32
CA VAL A 260 -24.30 9.32 -2.85
C VAL A 260 -25.26 9.34 -1.66
N LYS A 261 -26.20 10.31 -1.65
CA LYS A 261 -27.14 10.56 -0.56
C LYS A 261 -28.52 9.95 -0.84
#